data_a5764d249b677a607cb123d7f15262e5
#
_entry.id   a5764d249b677a607cb123d7f15262e5
#
_cell.length_a   1.000
_cell.length_b   1.000
_cell.length_c   1.000
_cell.angle_alpha   90.00
_cell.angle_beta   90.00
_cell.angle_gamma   90.00
#
_symmetry.space_group_name_H-M   'P 1'
#
loop_
_entity.id
_entity.type
_entity.pdbx_description
1 polymer ?
#
loop_
_entity_poly.entity_id
_entity_poly.type
_entity_poly.pdbx_seq_one_letter_code
_entity_poly.pdbx_strand_id
1 'polypeptide(L)'
;THEQLEEAVFDMVVAGRIAGDDVAIMMVEAEATVRTIELIAGGATAPTEEVVASGLDAAKPFIKVLCEAQQELAAAAAKPIVDFPVFLDYQDDVYDAVERLSVAAVREAMTIVSKAEREDRLDDIKRVVVAEAGQEFEGREKEISAAIRSVTKKVVRERVLRDHVRIDGRG
;
A
#
# COMPACT_ATOMS: atom_id res chain seq x y z
N THR A 1 17.30 -17.06 10.13
CA THR A 1 17.07 -18.52 10.06
C THR A 1 15.67 -18.85 10.55
N HIS A 2 15.14 -20.04 10.20
CA HIS A 2 13.84 -20.50 10.70
C HIS A 2 13.82 -20.61 12.23
N GLU A 3 14.90 -21.09 12.83
CA GLU A 3 15.04 -21.18 14.30
C GLU A 3 14.95 -19.81 14.98
N GLN A 4 15.60 -18.79 14.42
CA GLN A 4 15.50 -17.42 14.96
C GLN A 4 14.08 -16.85 14.84
N LEU A 5 13.35 -17.21 13.79
CA LEU A 5 11.98 -16.75 13.60
C LEU A 5 11.03 -17.35 14.63
N GLU A 6 11.26 -18.59 15.08
CA GLU A 6 10.46 -19.21 16.14
C GLU A 6 10.60 -18.51 17.50
N GLU A 7 11.73 -17.84 17.75
CA GLU A 7 12.02 -17.10 18.99
C GLU A 7 11.78 -15.59 18.85
N ALA A 8 11.47 -15.11 17.65
CA ALA A 8 11.25 -13.70 17.39
C ALA A 8 9.83 -13.26 17.78
N VAL A 9 9.71 -12.06 18.35
CA VAL A 9 8.42 -11.43 18.66
C VAL A 9 7.83 -10.70 17.46
N PHE A 10 8.66 -10.29 16.51
CA PHE A 10 8.24 -9.73 15.22
C PHE A 10 9.34 -9.99 14.18
N ASP A 11 8.96 -9.93 12.92
CA ASP A 11 9.90 -9.87 11.82
C ASP A 11 9.65 -8.62 10.96
N MET A 12 10.65 -8.25 10.17
CA MET A 12 10.57 -7.03 9.38
C MET A 12 11.39 -7.18 8.10
N VAL A 13 10.75 -6.92 6.97
CA VAL A 13 11.41 -6.75 5.68
C VAL A 13 11.61 -5.27 5.40
N VAL A 14 12.85 -4.88 5.16
CA VAL A 14 13.19 -3.49 4.88
C VAL A 14 13.85 -3.40 3.50
N ALA A 15 13.28 -2.59 2.61
CA ALA A 15 13.92 -2.28 1.34
C ALA A 15 14.33 -0.81 1.28
N GLY A 16 15.46 -0.54 0.64
CA GLY A 16 16.01 0.79 0.52
C GLY A 16 16.88 0.96 -0.70
N ARG A 17 17.34 2.18 -0.91
CA ARG A 17 18.32 2.55 -1.93
C ARG A 17 19.36 3.50 -1.37
N ILE A 18 20.54 3.54 -1.96
CA ILE A 18 21.54 4.55 -1.65
C ILE A 18 21.01 5.93 -2.09
N ALA A 19 21.08 6.91 -1.21
CA ALA A 19 20.72 8.30 -1.44
C ALA A 19 21.79 9.21 -0.84
N GLY A 20 22.71 9.71 -1.66
CA GLY A 20 23.91 10.41 -1.18
C GLY A 20 24.78 9.48 -0.36
N ASP A 21 25.10 9.87 0.86
CA ASP A 21 25.95 9.10 1.79
C ASP A 21 25.15 8.12 2.68
N ASP A 22 23.81 8.19 2.65
CA ASP A 22 22.92 7.41 3.49
C ASP A 22 22.03 6.45 2.65
N VAL A 23 21.24 5.66 3.34
CA VAL A 23 20.22 4.77 2.76
C VAL A 23 18.83 5.36 3.00
N ALA A 24 18.12 5.64 1.91
CA ALA A 24 16.70 5.97 1.98
C ALA A 24 15.88 4.68 2.04
N ILE A 25 15.12 4.51 3.12
CA ILE A 25 14.18 3.39 3.26
C ILE A 25 12.99 3.65 2.34
N MET A 26 12.68 2.67 1.49
CA MET A 26 11.65 2.75 0.46
C MET A 26 10.40 1.94 0.81
N MET A 27 10.57 0.85 1.57
CA MET A 27 9.48 -0.03 1.96
C MET A 27 9.81 -0.69 3.29
N VAL A 28 8.81 -0.80 4.12
CA VAL A 28 8.84 -1.60 5.37
C VAL A 28 7.60 -2.47 5.40
N GLU A 29 7.80 -3.75 5.62
CA GLU A 29 6.74 -4.70 5.92
C GLU A 29 7.12 -5.37 7.25
N ALA A 30 6.26 -5.24 8.24
CA ALA A 30 6.52 -5.80 9.57
C ALA A 30 5.28 -6.48 10.10
N GLU A 31 5.46 -7.64 10.67
CA GLU A 31 4.39 -8.41 11.29
C GLU A 31 4.83 -9.03 12.62
N ALA A 32 3.86 -9.23 13.51
CA ALA A 32 4.08 -9.97 14.73
C ALA A 32 4.08 -11.47 14.43
N THR A 33 4.99 -12.21 15.05
CA THR A 33 5.01 -13.67 14.91
C THR A 33 3.81 -14.30 15.65
N VAL A 34 3.46 -15.52 15.28
CA VAL A 34 2.33 -16.25 15.89
C VAL A 34 2.51 -16.46 17.39
N ARG A 35 3.74 -16.48 17.88
CA ARG A 35 4.09 -16.71 19.30
C ARG A 35 4.34 -15.41 20.08
N THR A 36 4.14 -14.25 19.50
CA THR A 36 4.49 -12.94 20.11
C THR A 36 3.96 -12.78 21.52
N ILE A 37 2.69 -13.09 21.74
CA ILE A 37 2.06 -12.92 23.07
C ILE A 37 2.69 -13.87 24.11
N GLU A 38 2.91 -15.12 23.73
CA GLU A 38 3.55 -16.14 24.58
C GLU A 38 4.99 -15.74 24.94
N LEU A 39 5.77 -15.31 23.96
CA LEU A 39 7.16 -14.91 24.16
C LEU A 39 7.27 -13.69 25.07
N ILE A 40 6.42 -12.67 24.89
CA ILE A 40 6.40 -11.48 25.74
C ILE A 40 5.97 -11.84 27.16
N ALA A 41 4.98 -12.71 27.34
CA ALA A 41 4.59 -13.21 28.66
C ALA A 41 5.72 -14.00 29.32
N GLY A 42 6.56 -14.66 28.53
CA GLY A 42 7.79 -15.36 28.97
C GLY A 42 8.98 -14.46 29.25
N GLY A 43 8.88 -13.13 29.05
CA GLY A 43 9.90 -12.15 29.36
C GLY A 43 10.69 -11.63 28.13
N ALA A 44 10.28 -11.94 26.90
CA ALA A 44 10.86 -11.34 25.72
C ALA A 44 10.48 -9.85 25.61
N THR A 45 11.35 -9.05 25.01
CA THR A 45 11.13 -7.61 24.80
C THR A 45 9.98 -7.39 23.81
N ALA A 46 8.99 -6.60 24.21
CA ALA A 46 7.90 -6.21 23.32
C ALA A 46 8.41 -5.32 22.16
N PRO A 47 7.84 -5.44 20.95
CA PRO A 47 8.23 -4.64 19.80
C PRO A 47 7.62 -3.22 19.90
N THR A 48 8.22 -2.38 20.75
CA THR A 48 7.86 -0.96 20.89
C THR A 48 8.29 -0.17 19.65
N GLU A 49 7.75 1.04 19.50
CA GLU A 49 8.15 1.96 18.42
C GLU A 49 9.66 2.20 18.39
N GLU A 50 10.30 2.29 19.56
CA GLU A 50 11.74 2.48 19.68
C GLU A 50 12.52 1.24 19.17
N VAL A 51 12.05 0.04 19.49
CA VAL A 51 12.65 -1.21 19.00
C VAL A 51 12.53 -1.31 17.48
N VAL A 52 11.36 -0.99 16.93
CA VAL A 52 11.15 -0.98 15.48
C VAL A 52 12.01 0.09 14.79
N ALA A 53 12.09 1.30 15.34
CA ALA A 53 12.94 2.36 14.80
C ALA A 53 14.42 1.96 14.81
N SER A 54 14.90 1.34 15.90
CA SER A 54 16.27 0.83 15.99
C SER A 54 16.54 -0.27 14.96
N GLY A 55 15.56 -1.13 14.69
CA GLY A 55 15.62 -2.14 13.64
C GLY A 55 15.77 -1.55 12.23
N LEU A 56 15.05 -0.47 11.94
CA LEU A 56 15.16 0.26 10.67
C LEU A 56 16.56 0.86 10.48
N ASP A 57 17.12 1.48 11.51
CA ASP A 57 18.48 2.02 11.45
C ASP A 57 19.53 0.93 11.31
N ALA A 58 19.36 -0.18 12.03
CA ALA A 58 20.26 -1.32 11.94
C ALA A 58 20.24 -1.99 10.55
N ALA A 59 19.16 -1.90 9.79
CA ALA A 59 19.05 -2.46 8.45
C ALA A 59 19.85 -1.66 7.40
N LYS A 60 20.05 -0.36 7.58
CA LYS A 60 20.68 0.53 6.59
C LYS A 60 22.06 0.07 6.12
N PRO A 61 23.04 -0.28 6.97
CA PRO A 61 24.35 -0.71 6.51
C PRO A 61 24.29 -2.00 5.68
N PHE A 62 23.39 -2.93 5.98
CA PHE A 62 23.23 -4.14 5.19
C PHE A 62 22.57 -3.86 3.84
N ILE A 63 21.58 -2.97 3.80
CA ILE A 63 20.98 -2.52 2.54
C ILE A 63 22.03 -1.84 1.66
N LYS A 64 22.92 -1.03 2.24
CA LYS A 64 24.01 -0.40 1.51
C LYS A 64 24.90 -1.42 0.82
N VAL A 65 25.35 -2.43 1.53
CA VAL A 65 26.17 -3.53 0.97
C VAL A 65 25.44 -4.24 -0.17
N LEU A 66 24.14 -4.53 -0.02
CA LEU A 66 23.34 -5.16 -1.08
C LEU A 66 23.21 -4.25 -2.31
N CYS A 67 23.01 -2.95 -2.11
CA CYS A 67 22.94 -1.99 -3.21
C CYS A 67 24.28 -1.88 -3.96
N GLU A 68 25.41 -1.82 -3.23
CA GLU A 68 26.76 -1.76 -3.82
C GLU A 68 27.07 -3.02 -4.64
N ALA A 69 26.78 -4.20 -4.11
CA ALA A 69 26.95 -5.46 -4.84
C ALA A 69 26.06 -5.54 -6.10
N GLN A 70 24.83 -5.04 -6.05
CA GLN A 70 23.96 -4.96 -7.23
C GLN A 70 24.50 -3.97 -8.27
N GLN A 71 25.09 -2.85 -7.85
CA GLN A 71 25.73 -1.88 -8.76
C GLN A 71 26.94 -2.49 -9.46
N GLU A 72 27.79 -3.21 -8.71
CA GLU A 72 28.94 -3.93 -9.30
C GLU A 72 28.49 -4.96 -10.35
N LEU A 73 27.45 -5.76 -9.99
CA LEU A 73 26.90 -6.74 -10.93
C LEU A 73 26.31 -6.06 -12.17
N ALA A 74 25.57 -4.96 -11.99
CA ALA A 74 25.01 -4.21 -13.11
C ALA A 74 26.10 -3.64 -14.02
N ALA A 75 27.20 -3.10 -13.46
CA ALA A 75 28.31 -2.60 -14.24
C ALA A 75 29.00 -3.70 -15.08
N ALA A 76 29.02 -4.93 -14.58
CA ALA A 76 29.66 -6.07 -15.25
C ALA A 76 28.75 -6.78 -16.27
N ALA A 77 27.44 -6.84 -16.03
CA ALA A 77 26.53 -7.75 -16.74
C ALA A 77 25.13 -7.17 -17.05
N ALA A 78 24.92 -5.85 -16.92
CA ALA A 78 23.62 -5.26 -17.25
C ALA A 78 23.27 -5.48 -18.73
N LYS A 79 22.02 -5.86 -18.96
CA LYS A 79 21.45 -5.89 -20.31
C LYS A 79 21.13 -4.47 -20.77
N PRO A 80 21.06 -4.22 -22.09
CA PRO A 80 20.58 -2.93 -22.60
C PRO A 80 19.21 -2.58 -22.02
N ILE A 81 19.04 -1.32 -21.67
CA ILE A 81 17.74 -0.80 -21.25
C ILE A 81 16.81 -0.87 -22.46
N VAL A 82 15.64 -1.48 -22.25
CA VAL A 82 14.58 -1.52 -23.25
C VAL A 82 13.38 -0.72 -22.74
N ASP A 83 12.72 -0.01 -23.64
CA ASP A 83 11.47 0.66 -23.31
C ASP A 83 10.42 -0.39 -23.00
N PHE A 84 9.80 -0.26 -21.83
CA PHE A 84 8.71 -1.10 -21.42
C PHE A 84 7.39 -0.33 -21.54
N PRO A 85 6.38 -0.87 -22.26
CA PRO A 85 5.10 -0.19 -22.37
C PRO A 85 4.41 -0.11 -21.01
N VAL A 86 4.02 1.09 -20.61
CA VAL A 86 3.20 1.31 -19.43
C VAL A 86 1.74 1.15 -19.82
N PHE A 87 1.11 0.11 -19.30
CA PHE A 87 -0.32 -0.09 -19.48
C PHE A 87 -1.07 0.66 -18.39
N LEU A 88 -1.97 1.55 -18.80
CA LEU A 88 -2.86 2.22 -17.85
C LEU A 88 -3.95 1.25 -17.41
N ASP A 89 -4.29 1.32 -16.12
CA ASP A 89 -5.37 0.50 -15.55
C ASP A 89 -6.76 0.88 -16.10
N TYR A 90 -6.89 2.08 -16.65
CA TYR A 90 -8.09 2.62 -17.29
C TYR A 90 -7.72 3.80 -18.21
N GLN A 91 -8.59 4.12 -19.16
CA GLN A 91 -8.48 5.31 -19.98
C GLN A 91 -9.31 6.45 -19.36
N ASP A 92 -9.03 7.70 -19.76
CA ASP A 92 -9.66 8.90 -19.20
C ASP A 92 -11.18 8.92 -19.42
N ASP A 93 -11.67 8.42 -20.55
CA ASP A 93 -13.10 8.33 -20.87
C ASP A 93 -13.88 7.49 -19.83
N VAL A 94 -13.31 6.33 -19.45
CA VAL A 94 -13.88 5.47 -18.40
C VAL A 94 -13.79 6.16 -17.05
N TYR A 95 -12.65 6.78 -16.74
CA TYR A 95 -12.47 7.47 -15.46
C TYR A 95 -13.48 8.58 -15.27
N ASP A 96 -13.66 9.44 -16.26
CA ASP A 96 -14.59 10.59 -16.21
C ASP A 96 -16.05 10.12 -16.04
N ALA A 97 -16.44 9.07 -16.74
CA ALA A 97 -17.78 8.49 -16.61
C ALA A 97 -17.98 7.90 -15.19
N VAL A 98 -17.03 7.12 -14.71
CA VAL A 98 -17.07 6.52 -13.38
C VAL A 98 -17.06 7.57 -12.27
N GLU A 99 -16.22 8.59 -12.38
CA GLU A 99 -16.19 9.70 -11.41
C GLU A 99 -17.54 10.40 -11.34
N ARG A 100 -18.12 10.74 -12.48
CA ARG A 100 -19.44 11.37 -12.55
C ARG A 100 -20.53 10.54 -11.88
N LEU A 101 -20.51 9.22 -12.08
CA LEU A 101 -21.52 8.31 -11.54
C LEU A 101 -21.32 8.02 -10.05
N SER A 102 -20.08 8.04 -9.54
CA SER A 102 -19.77 7.47 -8.23
C SER A 102 -19.31 8.48 -7.17
N VAL A 103 -18.72 9.62 -7.55
CA VAL A 103 -18.01 10.49 -6.59
C VAL A 103 -18.89 10.96 -5.43
N ALA A 104 -20.16 11.27 -5.66
CA ALA A 104 -21.07 11.70 -4.59
C ALA A 104 -21.36 10.58 -3.60
N ALA A 105 -21.69 9.39 -4.09
CA ALA A 105 -21.97 8.22 -3.26
C ALA A 105 -20.73 7.74 -2.52
N VAL A 106 -19.56 7.79 -3.15
CA VAL A 106 -18.28 7.46 -2.51
C VAL A 106 -17.96 8.45 -1.38
N ARG A 107 -18.19 9.75 -1.58
CA ARG A 107 -18.01 10.75 -0.50
C ARG A 107 -18.90 10.46 0.70
N GLU A 108 -20.15 10.10 0.48
CA GLU A 108 -21.08 9.70 1.54
C GLU A 108 -20.57 8.42 2.24
N ALA A 109 -20.21 7.38 1.51
CA ALA A 109 -19.69 6.13 2.06
C ALA A 109 -18.43 6.35 2.92
N MET A 110 -17.55 7.28 2.52
CA MET A 110 -16.35 7.61 3.30
C MET A 110 -16.62 8.30 4.63
N THR A 111 -17.85 8.69 4.94
CA THR A 111 -18.23 9.19 6.28
C THR A 111 -18.55 8.07 7.28
N ILE A 112 -18.75 6.86 6.80
CA ILE A 112 -19.06 5.70 7.63
C ILE A 112 -17.80 5.25 8.38
N VAL A 113 -17.82 5.32 9.71
CA VAL A 113 -16.67 5.00 10.57
C VAL A 113 -16.43 3.49 10.64
N SER A 114 -17.51 2.70 10.71
CA SER A 114 -17.43 1.23 10.70
C SER A 114 -16.81 0.73 9.39
N LYS A 115 -15.72 -0.04 9.49
CA LYS A 115 -15.04 -0.60 8.32
C LYS A 115 -15.97 -1.52 7.52
N ALA A 116 -16.66 -2.44 8.20
CA ALA A 116 -17.53 -3.41 7.53
C ALA A 116 -18.67 -2.72 6.78
N GLU A 117 -19.41 -1.83 7.44
CA GLU A 117 -20.51 -1.09 6.80
C GLU A 117 -20.04 -0.22 5.63
N ARG A 118 -18.86 0.37 5.73
CA ARG A 118 -18.27 1.16 4.66
C ARG A 118 -17.87 0.28 3.46
N GLU A 119 -17.29 -0.89 3.70
CA GLU A 119 -16.95 -1.85 2.64
C GLU A 119 -18.20 -2.36 1.94
N ASP A 120 -19.24 -2.74 2.67
CA ASP A 120 -20.53 -3.15 2.11
C ASP A 120 -21.13 -2.04 1.23
N ARG A 121 -21.10 -0.78 1.72
CA ARG A 121 -21.60 0.37 0.96
C ARG A 121 -20.80 0.63 -0.32
N LEU A 122 -19.48 0.48 -0.28
CA LEU A 122 -18.62 0.60 -1.47
C LEU A 122 -18.88 -0.51 -2.49
N ASP A 123 -19.14 -1.72 -2.05
CA ASP A 123 -19.49 -2.83 -2.93
C ASP A 123 -20.84 -2.62 -3.61
N ASP A 124 -21.81 -2.04 -2.89
CA ASP A 124 -23.08 -1.62 -3.49
C ASP A 124 -22.89 -0.56 -4.58
N ILE A 125 -22.12 0.48 -4.28
CA ILE A 125 -21.78 1.53 -5.24
C ILE A 125 -21.10 0.93 -6.46
N LYS A 126 -20.13 0.05 -6.26
CA LYS A 126 -19.43 -0.62 -7.34
C LYS A 126 -20.36 -1.40 -8.24
N ARG A 127 -21.32 -2.16 -7.67
CA ARG A 127 -22.30 -2.93 -8.46
C ARG A 127 -23.16 -2.01 -9.34
N VAL A 128 -23.62 -0.89 -8.80
CA VAL A 128 -24.43 0.09 -9.56
C VAL A 128 -23.60 0.71 -10.69
N VAL A 129 -22.40 1.18 -10.38
CA VAL A 129 -21.53 1.84 -11.37
C VAL A 129 -21.10 0.88 -12.48
N VAL A 130 -20.79 -0.37 -12.15
CA VAL A 130 -20.46 -1.40 -13.16
C VAL A 130 -21.67 -1.67 -14.06
N ALA A 131 -22.87 -1.73 -13.51
CA ALA A 131 -24.09 -1.96 -14.31
C ALA A 131 -24.42 -0.78 -15.23
N GLU A 132 -24.24 0.46 -14.77
CA GLU A 132 -24.53 1.66 -15.57
C GLU A 132 -23.43 1.94 -16.60
N ALA A 133 -22.17 2.02 -16.17
CA ALA A 133 -21.05 2.27 -17.06
C ALA A 133 -20.77 1.10 -18.02
N GLY A 134 -21.07 -0.13 -17.61
CA GLY A 134 -20.91 -1.31 -18.46
C GLY A 134 -21.76 -1.31 -19.72
N GLN A 135 -22.85 -0.54 -19.75
CA GLN A 135 -23.66 -0.38 -20.98
C GLN A 135 -22.94 0.48 -22.02
N GLU A 136 -22.17 1.47 -21.58
CA GLU A 136 -21.39 2.36 -22.45
C GLU A 136 -20.02 1.77 -22.79
N PHE A 137 -19.41 1.03 -21.84
CA PHE A 137 -18.05 0.50 -21.94
C PHE A 137 -18.04 -1.04 -21.91
N GLU A 138 -18.81 -1.68 -22.78
CA GLU A 138 -18.89 -3.13 -22.87
C GLU A 138 -17.49 -3.76 -23.08
N GLY A 139 -17.15 -4.78 -22.28
CA GLY A 139 -15.86 -5.47 -22.31
C GLY A 139 -14.73 -4.74 -21.58
N ARG A 140 -14.99 -3.57 -20.95
CA ARG A 140 -14.01 -2.77 -20.20
C ARG A 140 -14.28 -2.76 -18.68
N GLU A 141 -14.89 -3.82 -18.14
CA GLU A 141 -15.30 -3.90 -16.72
C GLU A 141 -14.11 -3.83 -15.76
N LYS A 142 -12.92 -4.27 -16.21
CA LYS A 142 -11.67 -4.15 -15.43
C LYS A 142 -11.25 -2.69 -15.27
N GLU A 143 -11.38 -1.90 -16.34
CA GLU A 143 -11.08 -0.47 -16.31
C GLU A 143 -12.07 0.27 -15.40
N ILE A 144 -13.37 -0.03 -15.50
CA ILE A 144 -14.40 0.54 -14.61
C ILE A 144 -14.04 0.24 -13.15
N SER A 145 -13.68 -1.01 -12.83
CA SER A 145 -13.30 -1.40 -11.48
C SER A 145 -12.03 -0.69 -10.99
N ALA A 146 -11.06 -0.45 -11.86
CA ALA A 146 -9.84 0.29 -11.55
C ALA A 146 -10.12 1.78 -11.35
N ALA A 147 -10.97 2.37 -12.18
CA ALA A 147 -11.40 3.76 -12.07
C ALA A 147 -12.13 4.02 -10.73
N ILE A 148 -13.04 3.12 -10.30
CA ILE A 148 -13.71 3.22 -8.99
C ILE A 148 -12.70 3.26 -7.85
N ARG A 149 -11.67 2.40 -7.88
CA ARG A 149 -10.59 2.44 -6.86
C ARG A 149 -9.86 3.77 -6.85
N SER A 150 -9.62 4.35 -8.02
CA SER A 150 -8.94 5.64 -8.14
C SER A 150 -9.80 6.80 -7.65
N VAL A 151 -11.10 6.81 -7.95
CA VAL A 151 -12.06 7.79 -7.40
C VAL A 151 -12.12 7.67 -5.87
N THR A 152 -12.20 6.46 -5.33
CA THR A 152 -12.19 6.23 -3.88
C THR A 152 -10.92 6.77 -3.23
N LYS A 153 -9.74 6.47 -3.80
CA LYS A 153 -8.46 7.04 -3.34
C LYS A 153 -8.46 8.56 -3.34
N LYS A 154 -8.96 9.18 -4.40
CA LYS A 154 -9.05 10.64 -4.52
C LYS A 154 -9.91 11.22 -3.42
N VAL A 155 -11.11 10.68 -3.22
CA VAL A 155 -12.06 11.13 -2.18
C VAL A 155 -11.46 11.00 -0.78
N VAL A 156 -10.81 9.88 -0.47
CA VAL A 156 -10.14 9.68 0.84
C VAL A 156 -9.05 10.72 1.05
N ARG A 157 -8.20 10.96 0.06
CA ARG A 157 -7.13 11.97 0.14
C ARG A 157 -7.68 13.37 0.31
N GLU A 158 -8.69 13.76 -0.45
CA GLU A 158 -9.35 15.07 -0.32
C GLU A 158 -9.90 15.26 1.09
N ARG A 159 -10.58 14.24 1.66
CA ARG A 159 -11.12 14.30 3.01
C ARG A 159 -10.02 14.47 4.07
N VAL A 160 -8.95 13.68 4.00
CA VAL A 160 -7.85 13.79 4.95
C VAL A 160 -7.14 15.13 4.86
N LEU A 161 -6.85 15.61 3.65
CA LEU A 161 -6.07 16.84 3.46
C LEU A 161 -6.88 18.11 3.71
N ARG A 162 -8.17 18.12 3.38
CA ARG A 162 -9.02 19.29 3.50
C ARG A 162 -9.77 19.36 4.81
N ASP A 163 -10.35 18.23 5.21
CA ASP A 163 -11.25 18.18 6.37
C ASP A 163 -10.51 17.73 7.64
N HIS A 164 -9.23 17.28 7.50
CA HIS A 164 -8.40 16.73 8.58
C HIS A 164 -9.07 15.59 9.36
N VAL A 165 -9.90 14.79 8.67
CA VAL A 165 -10.62 13.64 9.24
C VAL A 165 -10.15 12.37 8.56
N ARG A 166 -9.71 11.40 9.35
CA ARG A 166 -9.30 10.08 8.89
C ARG A 166 -10.51 9.22 8.55
N ILE A 167 -10.28 8.16 7.79
CA ILE A 167 -11.31 7.21 7.37
C ILE A 167 -12.02 6.52 8.56
N ASP A 168 -11.34 6.40 9.70
CA ASP A 168 -11.86 5.84 10.95
C ASP A 168 -12.54 6.89 11.86
N GLY A 169 -12.72 8.11 11.36
CA GLY A 169 -13.39 9.20 12.06
C GLY A 169 -12.53 9.97 13.05
N ARG A 170 -11.25 9.60 13.24
CA ARG A 170 -10.32 10.37 14.06
C ARG A 170 -9.85 11.62 13.31
N GLY A 171 -9.63 12.70 14.04
CA GLY A 171 -9.04 13.95 13.55
C GLY A 171 -7.52 14.00 13.74
#